data_a0160dfc186cf9b8022a3d81950df515
#
_entry.id   a0160dfc186cf9b8022a3d81950df515
#
_cell.length_a   1.000
_cell.length_b   1.000
_cell.length_c   1.000
_cell.angle_alpha   90.00
_cell.angle_beta   90.00
_cell.angle_gamma   90.00
#
_symmetry.space_group_name_H-M   'P 1'
#
loop_
_entity.id
_entity.type
_entity.pdbx_description
1 polymer ?
#
loop_
_entity_poly.entity_id
_entity_poly.type
_entity_poly.pdbx_seq_one_letter_code
_entity_poly.pdbx_strand_id
1 'polypeptide(L)'
;MSRIRFVQLNHLRPSQQRGAAAVEFALVLIPLLALAFGIVEFGRTIYHYDAVVKSVRAASRLIAAYDPSDSVSFSSAATQARCIAVFGKTSCQSGDTPLAPGLATSHVKICTRASVAECPDLQIADVQNVSTGTGTGTVQLVVVRIDGYQFGFLGLPFTGVGTSVQFNTISSVMRGI
;
A
#
# COMPACT_ATOMS: atom_id res chain seq x y z
N MET A 1 61.81 52.08 -42.44
CA MET A 1 60.92 52.26 -41.29
C MET A 1 59.72 51.35 -41.48
N SER A 2 59.71 50.15 -40.88
CA SER A 2 58.67 49.16 -41.02
C SER A 2 57.69 49.32 -39.82
N ARG A 3 56.42 49.60 -40.09
CA ARG A 3 55.39 49.72 -39.03
C ARG A 3 54.77 48.27 -38.77
N ILE A 4 55.07 47.77 -37.61
CA ILE A 4 54.44 46.56 -37.11
C ILE A 4 53.00 46.89 -36.67
N ARG A 5 51.99 46.37 -37.37
CA ARG A 5 50.59 46.44 -36.94
C ARG A 5 50.33 45.34 -35.88
N PHE A 6 50.05 45.75 -34.67
CA PHE A 6 49.50 44.87 -33.65
C PHE A 6 48.06 44.50 -34.00
N VAL A 7 47.84 43.25 -34.28
CA VAL A 7 46.48 42.68 -34.40
C VAL A 7 45.91 42.58 -32.99
N GLN A 8 44.91 43.38 -32.67
CA GLN A 8 44.13 43.20 -31.44
C GLN A 8 43.32 41.94 -31.54
N LEU A 9 43.66 40.93 -30.72
CA LEU A 9 42.87 39.78 -30.47
C LEU A 9 41.59 40.21 -29.73
N ASN A 10 40.48 40.25 -30.46
CA ASN A 10 39.16 40.44 -29.86
C ASN A 10 38.91 39.34 -28.84
N HIS A 11 38.83 39.67 -27.57
CA HIS A 11 38.37 38.81 -26.50
C HIS A 11 36.96 38.35 -26.85
N LEU A 12 36.81 37.09 -27.22
CA LEU A 12 35.55 36.40 -27.36
C LEU A 12 34.79 36.52 -26.04
N ARG A 13 33.63 37.15 -26.09
CA ARG A 13 32.79 37.44 -24.90
C ARG A 13 32.35 36.11 -24.20
N PRO A 14 32.49 36.03 -22.87
CA PRO A 14 32.16 34.80 -22.11
C PRO A 14 30.64 34.52 -21.94
N SER A 15 29.77 35.26 -22.68
CA SER A 15 28.32 35.16 -22.51
C SER A 15 27.69 33.92 -23.14
N GLN A 16 28.32 33.24 -24.08
CA GLN A 16 27.78 32.02 -24.74
C GLN A 16 27.95 30.76 -23.89
N GLN A 17 28.91 30.70 -22.97
CA GLN A 17 29.16 29.53 -22.13
C GLN A 17 28.11 29.36 -21.02
N ARG A 18 27.42 30.42 -20.59
CA ARG A 18 26.38 30.35 -19.54
C ARG A 18 25.13 29.62 -19.99
N GLY A 19 24.78 29.69 -21.27
CA GLY A 19 23.66 28.98 -21.84
C GLY A 19 23.87 27.45 -21.95
N ALA A 20 25.09 27.03 -22.34
CA ALA A 20 25.44 25.60 -22.43
C ALA A 20 25.38 24.92 -21.08
N ALA A 21 25.95 25.52 -20.04
CA ALA A 21 25.89 24.96 -18.67
C ALA A 21 24.46 24.85 -18.14
N ALA A 22 23.56 25.78 -18.49
CA ALA A 22 22.16 25.69 -18.09
C ALA A 22 21.43 24.52 -18.76
N VAL A 23 21.73 24.23 -20.02
CA VAL A 23 21.16 23.07 -20.74
C VAL A 23 21.70 21.75 -20.17
N GLU A 24 23.00 21.65 -19.91
CA GLU A 24 23.61 20.48 -19.27
C GLU A 24 22.98 20.21 -17.89
N PHE A 25 22.83 21.27 -17.09
CA PHE A 25 22.18 21.17 -15.79
C PHE A 25 20.72 20.68 -15.91
N ALA A 26 19.95 21.23 -16.86
CA ALA A 26 18.58 20.83 -17.08
C ALA A 26 18.45 19.35 -17.49
N LEU A 27 19.36 18.85 -18.34
CA LEU A 27 19.38 17.44 -18.76
C LEU A 27 19.68 16.49 -17.59
N VAL A 28 20.52 16.90 -16.64
CA VAL A 28 20.83 16.09 -15.45
C VAL A 28 19.71 16.24 -14.39
N LEU A 29 19.10 17.42 -14.29
CA LEU A 29 18.07 17.69 -13.29
C LEU A 29 16.81 16.86 -13.51
N ILE A 30 16.38 16.64 -14.75
CA ILE A 30 15.18 15.84 -15.07
C ILE A 30 15.26 14.43 -14.50
N PRO A 31 16.29 13.60 -14.83
CA PRO A 31 16.40 12.27 -14.27
C PRO A 31 16.63 12.28 -12.76
N LEU A 32 17.32 13.28 -12.21
CA LEU A 32 17.51 13.43 -10.77
C LEU A 32 16.18 13.65 -10.05
N LEU A 33 15.34 14.54 -10.55
CA LEU A 33 14.00 14.78 -10.00
C LEU A 33 13.11 13.53 -10.14
N ALA A 34 13.13 12.86 -11.28
CA ALA A 34 12.38 11.61 -11.48
C ALA A 34 12.77 10.55 -10.44
N LEU A 35 14.07 10.42 -10.16
CA LEU A 35 14.58 9.49 -9.17
C LEU A 35 14.17 9.91 -7.75
N ALA A 36 14.27 11.18 -7.41
CA ALA A 36 13.86 11.71 -6.11
C ALA A 36 12.37 11.50 -5.85
N PHE A 37 11.50 11.80 -6.82
CA PHE A 37 10.07 11.54 -6.72
C PHE A 37 9.76 10.05 -6.62
N GLY A 38 10.46 9.20 -7.37
CA GLY A 38 10.32 7.74 -7.29
C GLY A 38 10.60 7.20 -5.88
N ILE A 39 11.66 7.69 -5.23
CA ILE A 39 12.01 7.31 -3.84
C ILE A 39 10.90 7.75 -2.87
N VAL A 40 10.38 8.97 -3.00
CA VAL A 40 9.30 9.48 -2.14
C VAL A 40 8.03 8.65 -2.31
N GLU A 41 7.62 8.34 -3.54
CA GLU A 41 6.43 7.52 -3.82
C GLU A 41 6.59 6.09 -3.29
N PHE A 42 7.76 5.50 -3.44
CA PHE A 42 8.03 4.18 -2.90
C PHE A 42 7.98 4.17 -1.36
N GLY A 43 8.56 5.18 -0.72
CA GLY A 43 8.48 5.35 0.73
C GLY A 43 7.03 5.50 1.22
N ARG A 44 6.21 6.28 0.50
CA ARG A 44 4.78 6.43 0.78
C ARG A 44 4.03 5.11 0.66
N THR A 45 4.33 4.34 -0.37
CA THR A 45 3.72 3.03 -0.61
C THR A 45 4.02 2.05 0.52
N ILE A 46 5.29 1.96 0.95
CA ILE A 46 5.70 1.10 2.07
C ILE A 46 5.01 1.52 3.37
N TYR A 47 4.94 2.82 3.64
CA TYR A 47 4.29 3.36 4.83
C TYR A 47 2.81 2.94 4.91
N HIS A 48 2.05 3.11 3.82
CA HIS A 48 0.65 2.70 3.76
C HIS A 48 0.49 1.18 3.84
N TYR A 49 1.36 0.42 3.18
CA TYR A 49 1.35 -1.04 3.26
C TYR A 49 1.53 -1.53 4.71
N ASP A 50 2.52 -1.00 5.43
CA ASP A 50 2.76 -1.35 6.83
C ASP A 50 1.59 -0.99 7.75
N ALA A 51 0.97 0.19 7.54
CA ALA A 51 -0.23 0.61 8.26
C ALA A 51 -1.40 -0.38 8.03
N VAL A 52 -1.62 -0.79 6.78
CA VAL A 52 -2.68 -1.76 6.42
C VAL A 52 -2.38 -3.14 7.01
N VAL A 53 -1.16 -3.64 6.95
CA VAL A 53 -0.78 -4.93 7.57
C VAL A 53 -1.04 -4.91 9.07
N LYS A 54 -0.70 -3.83 9.75
CA LYS A 54 -0.95 -3.68 11.20
C LYS A 54 -2.43 -3.64 11.52
N SER A 55 -3.23 -2.94 10.72
CA SER A 55 -4.67 -2.84 10.91
C SER A 55 -5.40 -4.17 10.66
N VAL A 56 -4.99 -4.94 9.65
CA VAL A 56 -5.53 -6.29 9.39
C VAL A 56 -5.24 -7.23 10.56
N ARG A 57 -4.04 -7.17 11.14
CA ARG A 57 -3.70 -7.94 12.35
C ARG A 57 -4.53 -7.52 13.56
N ALA A 58 -4.80 -6.23 13.72
CA ALA A 58 -5.66 -5.74 14.80
C ALA A 58 -7.11 -6.20 14.60
N ALA A 59 -7.62 -6.13 13.37
CA ALA A 59 -8.95 -6.61 13.01
C ALA A 59 -9.10 -8.12 13.26
N SER A 60 -8.10 -8.92 12.88
CA SER A 60 -8.14 -10.37 13.12
C SER A 60 -8.12 -10.75 14.61
N ARG A 61 -7.39 -9.98 15.44
CA ARG A 61 -7.42 -10.16 16.90
C ARG A 61 -8.80 -9.88 17.49
N LEU A 62 -9.46 -8.81 17.03
CA LEU A 62 -10.79 -8.48 17.48
C LEU A 62 -11.78 -9.60 17.14
N ILE A 63 -11.85 -9.99 15.87
CA ILE A 63 -12.87 -10.95 15.41
C ILE A 63 -12.63 -12.37 15.96
N ALA A 64 -11.36 -12.74 16.22
CA ALA A 64 -11.01 -14.03 16.80
C ALA A 64 -11.53 -14.24 18.24
N ALA A 65 -11.91 -13.16 18.93
CA ALA A 65 -12.48 -13.20 20.27
C ALA A 65 -14.01 -13.43 20.27
N TYR A 66 -14.64 -13.59 19.10
CA TYR A 66 -16.08 -13.80 18.97
C TYR A 66 -16.38 -15.15 18.32
N ASP A 67 -17.41 -15.82 18.86
CA ASP A 67 -17.87 -17.11 18.29
C ASP A 67 -18.68 -16.85 17.00
N PRO A 68 -18.25 -17.41 15.86
CA PRO A 68 -19.01 -17.32 14.61
C PRO A 68 -20.41 -17.93 14.64
N SER A 69 -20.72 -18.75 15.66
CA SER A 69 -22.06 -19.34 15.86
C SER A 69 -23.07 -18.34 16.44
N ASP A 70 -22.60 -17.34 17.18
CA ASP A 70 -23.43 -16.22 17.65
C ASP A 70 -23.50 -15.14 16.56
N SER A 71 -24.49 -15.27 15.70
CA SER A 71 -24.64 -14.39 14.53
C SER A 71 -24.80 -12.91 14.87
N VAL A 72 -25.36 -12.56 16.02
CA VAL A 72 -25.60 -11.15 16.42
C VAL A 72 -24.29 -10.50 16.87
N SER A 73 -23.61 -11.08 17.85
CA SER A 73 -22.34 -10.55 18.35
C SER A 73 -21.25 -10.59 17.27
N PHE A 74 -21.23 -11.68 16.48
CA PHE A 74 -20.25 -11.82 15.41
C PHE A 74 -20.44 -10.78 14.28
N SER A 75 -21.68 -10.50 13.85
CA SER A 75 -21.94 -9.50 12.81
C SER A 75 -21.53 -8.10 13.24
N SER A 76 -21.79 -7.75 14.50
CA SER A 76 -21.31 -6.49 15.09
C SER A 76 -19.78 -6.43 15.12
N ALA A 77 -19.12 -7.48 15.59
CA ALA A 77 -17.66 -7.57 15.61
C ALA A 77 -17.06 -7.54 14.20
N ALA A 78 -17.69 -8.18 13.23
CA ALA A 78 -17.25 -8.16 11.82
C ALA A 78 -17.30 -6.74 11.23
N THR A 79 -18.34 -5.97 11.56
CA THR A 79 -18.44 -4.56 11.16
C THR A 79 -17.32 -3.73 11.79
N GLN A 80 -17.08 -3.90 13.09
CA GLN A 80 -15.97 -3.24 13.77
C GLN A 80 -14.60 -3.66 13.20
N ALA A 81 -14.40 -4.94 12.90
CA ALA A 81 -13.16 -5.45 12.31
C ALA A 81 -12.91 -4.83 10.92
N ARG A 82 -13.96 -4.68 10.08
CA ARG A 82 -13.83 -3.96 8.80
C ARG A 82 -13.45 -2.49 8.99
N CYS A 83 -14.03 -1.82 9.99
CA CYS A 83 -13.66 -0.45 10.33
C CYS A 83 -12.19 -0.35 10.79
N ILE A 84 -11.73 -1.27 11.64
CA ILE A 84 -10.33 -1.31 12.09
C ILE A 84 -9.41 -1.55 10.89
N ALA A 85 -9.73 -2.50 10.03
CA ALA A 85 -8.88 -2.84 8.88
C ALA A 85 -8.68 -1.67 7.91
N VAL A 86 -9.69 -0.82 7.73
CA VAL A 86 -9.66 0.29 6.76
C VAL A 86 -9.27 1.62 7.40
N PHE A 87 -9.79 1.93 8.58
CA PHE A 87 -9.67 3.24 9.21
C PHE A 87 -8.85 3.24 10.50
N GLY A 88 -8.48 2.05 11.03
CA GLY A 88 -7.79 1.93 12.30
C GLY A 88 -8.66 2.24 13.53
N LYS A 89 -9.98 2.29 13.38
CA LYS A 89 -10.96 2.64 14.42
C LYS A 89 -12.00 1.54 14.57
N THR A 90 -12.55 1.35 15.76
CA THR A 90 -13.63 0.38 16.01
C THR A 90 -14.99 0.78 15.45
N SER A 91 -15.19 2.07 15.23
CA SER A 91 -16.39 2.62 14.56
C SER A 91 -15.96 3.52 13.42
N CYS A 92 -16.63 3.42 12.28
CA CYS A 92 -16.35 4.24 11.12
C CYS A 92 -17.63 4.89 10.57
N GLN A 93 -17.48 6.11 10.05
CA GLN A 93 -18.57 6.92 9.51
C GLN A 93 -18.23 7.36 8.09
N SER A 94 -19.27 7.78 7.39
CA SER A 94 -19.09 8.42 6.08
C SER A 94 -18.25 9.68 6.22
N GLY A 95 -17.12 9.74 5.49
CA GLY A 95 -16.15 10.84 5.55
C GLY A 95 -14.89 10.54 6.35
N ASP A 96 -14.79 9.40 7.02
CA ASP A 96 -13.53 8.99 7.65
C ASP A 96 -12.42 8.75 6.60
N THR A 97 -11.19 9.15 6.94
CA THR A 97 -10.04 8.96 6.07
C THR A 97 -9.48 7.53 6.23
N PRO A 98 -9.41 6.74 5.16
CA PRO A 98 -8.82 5.40 5.23
C PRO A 98 -7.30 5.45 5.45
N LEU A 99 -6.73 4.37 6.00
CA LEU A 99 -5.28 4.23 6.25
C LEU A 99 -4.44 4.26 4.97
N ALA A 100 -5.05 3.89 3.86
CA ALA A 100 -4.41 3.96 2.55
C ALA A 100 -5.41 4.52 1.51
N PRO A 101 -4.96 5.38 0.57
CA PRO A 101 -5.81 6.00 -0.43
C PRO A 101 -6.56 4.95 -1.28
N GLY A 102 -7.88 5.08 -1.38
CA GLY A 102 -8.70 4.15 -2.16
C GLY A 102 -9.05 2.84 -1.45
N LEU A 103 -8.57 2.60 -0.23
CA LEU A 103 -8.95 1.43 0.56
C LEU A 103 -10.38 1.60 1.07
N ALA A 104 -11.21 0.58 0.88
CA ALA A 104 -12.62 0.57 1.29
C ALA A 104 -12.96 -0.72 2.05
N THR A 105 -14.02 -0.69 2.83
CA THR A 105 -14.50 -1.86 3.59
C THR A 105 -14.93 -3.03 2.69
N SER A 106 -15.26 -2.77 1.43
CA SER A 106 -15.55 -3.80 0.41
C SER A 106 -14.36 -4.68 0.06
N HIS A 107 -13.13 -4.17 0.22
CA HIS A 107 -11.90 -4.95 0.02
C HIS A 107 -11.62 -5.91 1.18
N VAL A 108 -12.25 -5.70 2.36
CA VAL A 108 -12.01 -6.53 3.55
C VAL A 108 -12.92 -7.75 3.51
N LYS A 109 -12.30 -8.92 3.53
CA LYS A 109 -12.97 -10.22 3.62
C LYS A 109 -12.66 -10.86 4.95
N ILE A 110 -13.70 -11.40 5.60
CA ILE A 110 -13.59 -12.10 6.89
C ILE A 110 -14.04 -13.53 6.65
N CYS A 111 -13.12 -14.48 6.76
CA CYS A 111 -13.33 -15.87 6.46
C CYS A 111 -13.29 -16.67 7.77
N THR A 112 -14.38 -17.31 8.07
CA THR A 112 -14.57 -18.20 9.22
C THR A 112 -15.36 -19.42 8.78
N ARG A 113 -15.56 -20.39 9.67
CA ARG A 113 -16.44 -21.52 9.41
C ARG A 113 -17.87 -21.13 8.98
N ALA A 114 -18.34 -19.95 9.40
CA ALA A 114 -19.67 -19.45 9.06
C ALA A 114 -19.70 -18.56 7.81
N SER A 115 -18.57 -18.04 7.36
CA SER A 115 -18.46 -17.04 6.28
C SER A 115 -17.38 -17.34 5.24
N VAL A 116 -17.12 -18.63 4.97
CA VAL A 116 -16.15 -19.07 3.93
C VAL A 116 -16.53 -18.56 2.54
N ALA A 117 -17.82 -18.34 2.28
CA ALA A 117 -18.30 -17.80 0.99
C ALA A 117 -17.69 -16.43 0.60
N GLU A 118 -17.22 -15.65 1.57
CA GLU A 118 -16.48 -14.41 1.29
C GLU A 118 -15.08 -14.65 0.71
N CYS A 119 -14.59 -15.88 0.76
CA CYS A 119 -13.24 -16.29 0.41
C CYS A 119 -13.26 -17.52 -0.50
N PRO A 120 -13.54 -17.36 -1.79
CA PRO A 120 -13.78 -18.47 -2.72
C PRO A 120 -12.57 -19.40 -2.92
N ASP A 121 -11.39 -18.95 -2.56
CA ASP A 121 -10.12 -19.70 -2.61
C ASP A 121 -9.82 -20.51 -1.34
N LEU A 122 -10.62 -20.34 -0.27
CA LEU A 122 -10.52 -21.13 0.95
C LEU A 122 -11.63 -22.17 1.04
N GLN A 123 -11.27 -23.35 1.54
CA GLN A 123 -12.22 -24.41 1.88
C GLN A 123 -12.63 -24.31 3.35
N ILE A 124 -13.79 -24.86 3.71
CA ILE A 124 -14.20 -24.95 5.13
C ILE A 124 -13.14 -25.68 5.95
N ALA A 125 -12.54 -26.73 5.40
CA ALA A 125 -11.49 -27.51 6.05
C ALA A 125 -10.22 -26.68 6.38
N ASP A 126 -9.98 -25.57 5.68
CA ASP A 126 -8.82 -24.70 5.92
C ASP A 126 -9.02 -23.80 7.16
N VAL A 127 -10.25 -23.64 7.61
CA VAL A 127 -10.60 -22.74 8.72
C VAL A 127 -11.30 -23.47 9.88
N GLN A 128 -11.86 -24.65 9.65
CA GLN A 128 -12.58 -25.43 10.64
C GLN A 128 -11.85 -26.74 10.95
N ASN A 129 -11.74 -27.08 12.25
CA ASN A 129 -11.14 -28.31 12.74
C ASN A 129 -9.72 -28.56 12.18
N VAL A 130 -8.94 -27.47 12.04
CA VAL A 130 -7.57 -27.57 11.54
C VAL A 130 -6.71 -28.27 12.57
N SER A 131 -6.04 -29.36 12.14
CA SER A 131 -5.16 -30.14 13.02
C SER A 131 -4.00 -29.31 13.52
N THR A 132 -3.71 -29.41 14.82
CA THR A 132 -2.55 -28.75 15.44
C THR A 132 -1.20 -29.38 15.06
N GLY A 133 -1.22 -30.54 14.39
CA GLY A 133 0.00 -31.27 13.98
C GLY A 133 0.79 -31.95 15.10
N THR A 134 0.53 -31.59 16.36
CA THR A 134 1.25 -32.09 17.55
C THR A 134 0.32 -32.73 18.56
N GLY A 135 -0.67 -33.49 18.10
CA GLY A 135 -1.65 -34.17 18.97
C GLY A 135 -3.00 -34.35 18.29
N THR A 136 -4.02 -34.71 19.09
CA THR A 136 -5.40 -34.95 18.63
C THR A 136 -6.25 -33.66 18.64
N GLY A 137 -5.66 -32.52 18.93
CA GLY A 137 -6.38 -31.24 19.03
C GLY A 137 -6.64 -30.62 17.67
N THR A 138 -7.81 -29.98 17.55
CA THR A 138 -8.18 -29.15 16.42
C THR A 138 -8.44 -27.71 16.86
N VAL A 139 -8.24 -26.75 15.96
CA VAL A 139 -8.49 -25.34 16.20
C VAL A 139 -9.39 -24.78 15.12
N GLN A 140 -10.15 -23.76 15.49
CA GLN A 140 -10.87 -22.92 14.54
C GLN A 140 -9.96 -21.78 14.14
N LEU A 141 -9.92 -21.43 12.84
CA LEU A 141 -9.17 -20.29 12.35
C LEU A 141 -10.11 -19.19 11.86
N VAL A 142 -9.68 -17.97 12.07
CA VAL A 142 -10.30 -16.78 11.52
C VAL A 142 -9.26 -16.09 10.63
N VAL A 143 -9.66 -15.82 9.39
CA VAL A 143 -8.80 -15.13 8.43
C VAL A 143 -9.44 -13.79 8.09
N VAL A 144 -8.70 -12.72 8.32
CA VAL A 144 -9.05 -11.39 7.81
C VAL A 144 -8.08 -11.03 6.71
N ARG A 145 -8.60 -10.64 5.55
CA ARG A 145 -7.78 -10.31 4.39
C ARG A 145 -8.32 -9.11 3.62
N ILE A 146 -7.43 -8.46 2.91
CA ILE A 146 -7.74 -7.39 1.95
C ILE A 146 -7.41 -7.92 0.57
N ASP A 147 -8.44 -7.95 -0.29
CA ASP A 147 -8.35 -8.42 -1.66
C ASP A 147 -8.63 -7.29 -2.66
N GLY A 148 -7.95 -7.36 -3.81
CA GLY A 148 -8.22 -6.47 -4.94
C GLY A 148 -7.87 -5.00 -4.71
N TYR A 149 -7.16 -4.68 -3.63
CA TYR A 149 -6.75 -3.30 -3.35
C TYR A 149 -5.61 -2.86 -4.28
N GLN A 150 -5.79 -1.70 -4.91
CA GLN A 150 -4.80 -1.05 -5.76
C GLN A 150 -4.34 0.25 -5.13
N PHE A 151 -3.05 0.37 -4.93
CA PHE A 151 -2.44 1.60 -4.47
C PHE A 151 -2.18 2.53 -5.67
N GLY A 152 -2.83 3.70 -5.67
CA GLY A 152 -2.60 4.73 -6.66
C GLY A 152 -1.36 5.56 -6.36
N PHE A 153 -0.47 5.70 -7.34
CA PHE A 153 0.60 6.68 -7.29
C PHE A 153 0.06 8.08 -7.56
N LEU A 154 0.67 9.11 -6.97
CA LEU A 154 0.34 10.51 -7.26
C LEU A 154 0.69 10.93 -8.70
N GLY A 155 1.30 10.02 -9.44
CA GLY A 155 1.57 10.16 -10.87
C GLY A 155 2.80 11.02 -11.17
N LEU A 156 3.83 10.36 -11.69
CA LEU A 156 4.81 11.06 -12.52
C LEU A 156 4.27 11.01 -13.96
N PRO A 157 3.76 12.11 -14.51
CA PRO A 157 3.12 12.12 -15.83
C PRO A 157 4.09 11.78 -16.98
N PHE A 158 5.38 11.61 -16.67
CA PHE A 158 6.44 11.43 -17.67
C PHE A 158 7.00 10.00 -17.75
N THR A 159 6.58 9.06 -16.89
CA THR A 159 7.31 7.78 -16.78
C THR A 159 6.68 6.62 -17.54
N GLY A 160 5.44 6.73 -18.02
CA GLY A 160 4.73 5.59 -18.63
C GLY A 160 4.57 4.37 -17.68
N VAL A 161 5.04 4.49 -16.43
CA VAL A 161 4.83 3.50 -15.37
C VAL A 161 3.37 3.56 -14.98
N GLY A 162 2.72 2.41 -14.81
CA GLY A 162 1.32 2.32 -14.44
C GLY A 162 0.98 3.22 -13.24
N THR A 163 -0.20 3.81 -13.27
CA THR A 163 -0.66 4.77 -12.25
C THR A 163 -1.02 4.10 -10.92
N SER A 164 -0.96 2.78 -10.85
CA SER A 164 -1.28 1.99 -9.65
C SER A 164 -0.44 0.72 -9.55
N VAL A 165 -0.18 0.29 -8.32
CA VAL A 165 0.36 -1.03 -8.00
C VAL A 165 -0.71 -1.83 -7.32
N GLN A 166 -0.98 -3.02 -7.84
CA GLN A 166 -1.84 -3.98 -7.19
C GLN A 166 -1.02 -4.73 -6.14
N PHE A 167 -1.44 -4.62 -4.88
CA PHE A 167 -0.88 -5.47 -3.84
C PHE A 167 -1.46 -6.88 -3.95
N ASN A 168 -0.62 -7.85 -3.67
CA ASN A 168 -1.11 -9.20 -3.41
C ASN A 168 -1.99 -9.20 -2.15
N THR A 169 -2.81 -10.22 -1.97
CA THR A 169 -3.68 -10.36 -0.80
C THR A 169 -2.91 -10.16 0.50
N ILE A 170 -3.34 -9.19 1.30
CA ILE A 170 -2.81 -8.96 2.65
C ILE A 170 -3.71 -9.71 3.61
N SER A 171 -3.20 -10.76 4.26
CA SER A 171 -3.98 -11.60 5.15
C SER A 171 -3.37 -11.74 6.54
N SER A 172 -4.22 -11.95 7.53
CA SER A 172 -3.84 -12.32 8.88
C SER A 172 -4.74 -13.45 9.36
N VAL A 173 -4.13 -14.50 9.86
CA VAL A 173 -4.81 -15.69 10.38
C VAL A 173 -4.63 -15.71 11.90
N MET A 174 -5.73 -15.95 12.61
CA MET A 174 -5.73 -16.08 14.06
C MET A 174 -6.53 -17.33 14.47
N ARG A 175 -6.19 -17.88 15.63
CA ARG A 175 -7.01 -18.91 16.27
C ARG A 175 -8.27 -18.23 16.82
N GLY A 176 -9.43 -18.71 16.39
CA GLY A 176 -10.73 -18.33 16.95
C GLY A 176 -11.10 -19.18 18.17
N ILE A 177 -12.14 -18.73 18.87
CA ILE A 177 -12.81 -19.48 19.93
C ILE A 177 -13.73 -20.53 19.32
#